data_be045f06c6e0416e8fc6b70f7acd9dd1
#
_entry.id   be045f06c6e0416e8fc6b70f7acd9dd1
#
_cell.length_a   1.000
_cell.length_b   1.000
_cell.length_c   1.000
_cell.angle_alpha   90.00
_cell.angle_beta   90.00
_cell.angle_gamma   90.00
#
_symmetry.space_group_name_H-M   'P 1'
#
loop_
_entity.id
_entity.type
_entity.pdbx_description
1 polymer ?
#
loop_
_entity_poly.entity_id
_entity_poly.type
_entity_poly.pdbx_seq_one_letter_code
_entity_poly.pdbx_strand_id
1 'polypeptide(L)'
;MWQAVRFTACSDDDDIKAPNEIDTSVMSGDYKGKMTSWNIAAHEGEGENGEAEPGVDVSATIENRTVRFEKFPIKDIVLSIVKDENLANQIVEAVGDVNYDIEYVPVLTAAKDSIMMNLNPEPLKLTVTMPAETEGGEAQSLVVEVQVAAGEKKAGYAIENGNLKFYIDVTKVMLGEGEDRQEFTGFVPASLHFDMNQCRISHN
;
A
#
# COMPACT_ATOMS: atom_id res chain seq x y z
N MET A 1 66.73 16.72 23.85
CA MET A 1 65.69 15.94 24.47
C MET A 1 64.35 16.55 24.03
N TRP A 2 63.66 15.93 23.09
CA TRP A 2 62.37 16.36 22.61
C TRP A 2 61.34 15.34 23.12
N GLN A 3 60.42 15.76 23.98
CA GLN A 3 59.30 14.93 24.42
C GLN A 3 58.15 15.07 23.44
N ALA A 4 57.77 13.97 22.83
CA ALA A 4 56.59 13.88 22.01
C ALA A 4 55.34 13.72 22.89
N VAL A 5 54.49 14.73 22.86
CA VAL A 5 53.14 14.67 23.46
C VAL A 5 52.26 13.87 22.50
N ARG A 6 51.78 12.70 22.94
CA ARG A 6 50.76 11.93 22.24
C ARG A 6 49.40 12.48 22.63
N PHE A 7 48.68 13.08 21.67
CA PHE A 7 47.26 13.34 21.79
C PHE A 7 46.51 12.04 21.49
N THR A 8 45.82 11.51 22.48
CA THR A 8 44.84 10.45 22.32
C THR A 8 43.54 11.16 21.91
N ALA A 9 43.18 11.07 20.64
CA ALA A 9 41.86 11.47 20.19
C ALA A 9 40.88 10.37 20.64
N CYS A 10 40.02 10.68 21.61
CA CYS A 10 38.80 9.93 21.81
C CYS A 10 37.87 10.24 20.65
N SER A 11 37.70 9.28 19.78
CA SER A 11 36.54 9.28 18.85
C SER A 11 35.30 8.90 19.66
N ASP A 12 34.61 9.88 20.17
CA ASP A 12 33.20 9.75 20.47
C ASP A 12 32.51 9.81 19.10
N ASP A 13 32.19 8.63 18.54
CA ASP A 13 31.22 8.50 17.48
C ASP A 13 29.80 8.78 18.09
N ASP A 14 29.58 10.04 18.48
CA ASP A 14 28.24 10.57 18.57
C ASP A 14 27.73 10.62 17.12
N ASP A 15 26.92 9.65 16.75
CA ASP A 15 26.07 9.72 15.57
C ASP A 15 25.23 11.01 15.64
N ILE A 16 25.79 12.09 15.10
CA ILE A 16 25.08 13.35 14.92
C ILE A 16 24.03 13.06 13.85
N LYS A 17 22.85 12.55 14.28
CA LYS A 17 21.66 12.51 13.44
C LYS A 17 21.47 13.90 12.82
N ALA A 18 21.40 13.94 11.49
CA ALA A 18 21.17 15.19 10.79
C ALA A 18 19.93 15.86 11.39
N PRO A 19 19.95 17.18 11.67
CA PRO A 19 18.94 17.87 12.48
C PRO A 19 17.50 17.85 11.95
N ASN A 20 17.24 17.17 10.82
CA ASN A 20 15.93 17.04 10.15
C ASN A 20 15.49 15.59 9.90
N GLU A 21 16.14 14.59 10.46
CA GLU A 21 15.72 13.21 10.25
C GLU A 21 14.63 12.84 11.27
N ILE A 22 13.40 12.65 10.75
CA ILE A 22 12.25 12.23 11.56
C ILE A 22 12.48 10.77 11.97
N ASP A 23 12.48 10.51 13.28
CA ASP A 23 12.52 9.15 13.79
C ASP A 23 11.17 8.45 13.50
N THR A 24 11.18 7.57 12.51
CA THR A 24 10.02 6.77 12.10
C THR A 24 10.04 5.36 12.68
N SER A 25 11.01 5.06 13.56
CA SER A 25 11.12 3.73 14.19
C SER A 25 9.85 3.34 14.95
N VAL A 26 9.12 4.34 15.50
CA VAL A 26 7.84 4.15 16.18
C VAL A 26 6.76 3.53 15.28
N MET A 27 6.87 3.71 13.95
CA MET A 27 5.94 3.15 12.97
C MET A 27 6.34 1.74 12.54
N SER A 28 7.58 1.31 12.78
CA SER A 28 8.05 -0.01 12.31
C SER A 28 7.32 -1.14 13.04
N GLY A 29 6.97 -2.18 12.29
CA GLY A 29 6.32 -3.37 12.82
C GLY A 29 5.13 -3.82 11.97
N ASP A 30 4.41 -4.81 12.51
CA ASP A 30 3.27 -5.43 11.86
C ASP A 30 1.97 -4.69 12.18
N TYR A 31 1.09 -4.65 11.18
CA TYR A 31 -0.21 -3.98 11.24
C TYR A 31 -1.31 -4.94 10.81
N LYS A 32 -2.47 -4.82 11.44
CA LYS A 32 -3.71 -5.51 11.06
C LYS A 32 -4.87 -4.54 11.08
N GLY A 33 -5.81 -4.72 10.18
CA GLY A 33 -6.98 -3.86 10.10
C GLY A 33 -7.91 -4.24 8.97
N LYS A 34 -8.58 -3.24 8.45
CA LYS A 34 -9.58 -3.37 7.39
C LYS A 34 -9.22 -2.48 6.20
N MET A 35 -9.50 -3.00 5.01
CA MET A 35 -9.60 -2.21 3.79
C MET A 35 -11.07 -2.11 3.39
N THR A 36 -11.53 -0.91 3.09
CA THR A 36 -12.81 -0.65 2.44
C THR A 36 -12.58 -0.02 1.08
N SER A 37 -13.44 -0.31 0.11
CA SER A 37 -13.38 0.24 -1.23
C SER A 37 -14.65 0.96 -1.59
N TRP A 38 -14.57 2.02 -2.39
CA TRP A 38 -15.73 2.70 -2.96
C TRP A 38 -15.38 3.31 -4.33
N ASN A 39 -16.42 3.47 -5.13
CA ASN A 39 -16.32 4.12 -6.42
C ASN A 39 -16.16 5.64 -6.24
N ILE A 40 -15.11 6.23 -6.80
CA ILE A 40 -14.82 7.67 -6.67
C ILE A 40 -15.97 8.51 -7.22
N ALA A 41 -16.53 8.15 -8.39
CA ALA A 41 -17.61 8.90 -9.02
C ALA A 41 -18.93 8.88 -8.26
N ALA A 42 -19.19 7.83 -7.47
CA ALA A 42 -20.40 7.73 -6.66
C ALA A 42 -20.29 8.52 -5.34
N HIS A 43 -19.08 8.84 -4.90
CA HIS A 43 -18.82 9.44 -3.57
C HIS A 43 -18.73 10.97 -3.58
N GLU A 44 -18.66 11.61 -4.76
CA GLU A 44 -18.57 13.07 -4.89
C GLU A 44 -19.83 13.84 -4.38
N GLY A 45 -20.90 13.14 -4.00
CA GLY A 45 -22.17 13.73 -3.55
C GLY A 45 -22.67 13.33 -2.17
N GLU A 46 -22.10 12.33 -1.52
CA GLU A 46 -22.58 11.82 -0.24
C GLU A 46 -21.56 12.09 0.87
N GLY A 47 -22.00 12.85 1.89
CA GLY A 47 -21.19 13.02 3.10
C GLY A 47 -20.94 11.66 3.79
N GLU A 48 -19.99 11.61 4.73
CA GLU A 48 -19.43 10.44 5.44
C GLU A 48 -20.42 9.44 6.08
N ASN A 49 -21.70 9.47 5.74
CA ASN A 49 -22.80 8.65 6.32
C ASN A 49 -23.26 7.49 5.43
N GLY A 50 -22.55 7.12 4.37
CA GLY A 50 -22.78 5.86 3.67
C GLY A 50 -22.45 4.70 4.62
N GLU A 51 -23.35 3.71 4.79
CA GLU A 51 -23.03 2.48 5.50
C GLU A 51 -21.78 1.87 4.87
N ALA A 52 -20.67 1.87 5.63
CA ALA A 52 -19.42 1.31 5.16
C ALA A 52 -19.64 -0.18 4.85
N GLU A 53 -19.41 -0.59 3.61
CA GLU A 53 -19.33 -1.99 3.23
C GLU A 53 -18.42 -2.73 4.24
N PRO A 54 -18.75 -3.96 4.62
CA PRO A 54 -17.92 -4.72 5.56
C PRO A 54 -16.52 -4.89 4.95
N GLY A 55 -15.55 -4.14 5.49
CA GLY A 55 -14.19 -4.12 4.96
C GLY A 55 -13.51 -5.48 5.00
N VAL A 56 -12.60 -5.70 4.07
CA VAL A 56 -11.75 -6.90 3.96
C VAL A 56 -10.63 -6.83 4.99
N ASP A 57 -10.34 -7.94 5.67
CA ASP A 57 -9.21 -8.03 6.59
C ASP A 57 -7.88 -7.90 5.82
N VAL A 58 -7.00 -7.04 6.33
CA VAL A 58 -5.69 -6.81 5.74
C VAL A 58 -4.59 -6.83 6.80
N SER A 59 -3.40 -7.21 6.36
CA SER A 59 -2.18 -7.11 7.15
C SER A 59 -1.06 -6.50 6.32
N ALA A 60 -0.22 -5.70 6.97
CA ALA A 60 0.96 -5.10 6.36
C ALA A 60 2.08 -5.01 7.39
N THR A 61 3.32 -4.87 6.90
CA THR A 61 4.49 -4.57 7.72
C THR A 61 5.05 -3.22 7.29
N ILE A 62 5.40 -2.36 8.26
CA ILE A 62 6.15 -1.12 7.98
C ILE A 62 7.61 -1.33 8.35
N GLU A 63 8.46 -1.17 7.34
CA GLU A 63 9.91 -1.20 7.48
C GLU A 63 10.56 -0.27 6.46
N ASN A 64 11.62 0.43 6.86
CA ASN A 64 12.42 1.29 5.96
C ASN A 64 11.58 2.29 5.13
N ARG A 65 10.55 2.92 5.73
CA ARG A 65 9.65 3.87 5.06
C ARG A 65 8.85 3.25 3.91
N THR A 66 8.55 1.96 4.03
CA THR A 66 7.73 1.21 3.09
C THR A 66 6.61 0.51 3.84
N VAL A 67 5.39 0.64 3.35
CA VAL A 67 4.24 -0.18 3.77
C VAL A 67 4.20 -1.38 2.84
N ARG A 68 4.47 -2.56 3.37
CA ARG A 68 4.57 -3.81 2.62
C ARG A 68 3.37 -4.71 2.89
N PHE A 69 2.69 -5.09 1.84
CA PHE A 69 1.65 -6.12 1.85
C PHE A 69 2.22 -7.40 1.22
N GLU A 70 2.13 -8.51 1.93
CA GLU A 70 2.40 -9.84 1.36
C GLU A 70 1.17 -10.43 0.65
N LYS A 71 -0.02 -9.96 1.03
CA LYS A 71 -1.31 -10.37 0.47
C LYS A 71 -2.18 -9.14 0.25
N PHE A 72 -1.85 -8.37 -0.78
CA PHE A 72 -2.64 -7.19 -1.14
C PHE A 72 -4.03 -7.61 -1.65
N PRO A 73 -5.12 -7.04 -1.13
CA PRO A 73 -6.48 -7.45 -1.47
C PRO A 73 -6.89 -6.94 -2.86
N ILE A 74 -6.75 -7.79 -3.87
CA ILE A 74 -7.05 -7.44 -5.28
C ILE A 74 -8.50 -7.74 -5.70
N LYS A 75 -9.32 -8.41 -4.86
CA LYS A 75 -10.65 -8.89 -5.25
C LYS A 75 -11.54 -7.78 -5.80
N ASP A 76 -11.61 -6.64 -5.11
CA ASP A 76 -12.47 -5.52 -5.52
C ASP A 76 -12.00 -4.91 -6.84
N ILE A 77 -10.69 -4.84 -7.06
CA ILE A 77 -10.11 -4.39 -8.33
C ILE A 77 -10.50 -5.35 -9.45
N VAL A 78 -10.33 -6.64 -9.24
CA VAL A 78 -10.69 -7.67 -10.24
C VAL A 78 -12.20 -7.65 -10.51
N LEU A 79 -13.02 -7.56 -9.47
CA LEU A 79 -14.49 -7.49 -9.60
C LEU A 79 -14.94 -6.26 -10.40
N SER A 80 -14.27 -5.12 -10.23
CA SER A 80 -14.56 -3.91 -11.00
C SER A 80 -14.27 -4.06 -12.50
N ILE A 81 -13.37 -4.98 -12.86
CA ILE A 81 -13.01 -5.29 -14.26
C ILE A 81 -14.00 -6.30 -14.85
N VAL A 82 -14.18 -7.45 -14.20
CA VAL A 82 -14.95 -8.57 -14.76
C VAL A 82 -16.43 -8.48 -14.49
N LYS A 83 -16.86 -7.75 -13.46
CA LYS A 83 -18.27 -7.52 -13.04
C LYS A 83 -19.06 -8.81 -12.77
N ASP A 84 -18.36 -9.90 -12.49
CA ASP A 84 -18.90 -11.21 -12.12
C ASP A 84 -18.12 -11.75 -10.93
N GLU A 85 -18.81 -12.00 -9.83
CA GLU A 85 -18.18 -12.39 -8.56
C GLU A 85 -17.53 -13.78 -8.63
N ASN A 86 -18.15 -14.72 -9.33
CA ASN A 86 -17.61 -16.07 -9.48
C ASN A 86 -16.31 -16.04 -10.30
N LEU A 87 -16.30 -15.29 -11.39
CA LEU A 87 -15.12 -15.12 -12.25
C LEU A 87 -14.02 -14.35 -11.48
N ALA A 88 -14.39 -13.30 -10.72
CA ALA A 88 -13.43 -12.59 -9.90
C ALA A 88 -12.75 -13.50 -8.86
N ASN A 89 -13.51 -14.35 -8.17
CA ASN A 89 -12.96 -15.31 -7.22
C ASN A 89 -12.00 -16.30 -7.88
N GLN A 90 -12.34 -16.82 -9.07
CA GLN A 90 -11.47 -17.72 -9.83
C GLN A 90 -10.17 -17.03 -10.25
N ILE A 91 -10.24 -15.79 -10.69
CA ILE A 91 -9.05 -15.00 -11.08
C ILE A 91 -8.17 -14.75 -9.86
N VAL A 92 -8.74 -14.32 -8.73
CA VAL A 92 -7.99 -14.07 -7.48
C VAL A 92 -7.31 -15.35 -7.00
N GLU A 93 -7.99 -16.50 -7.07
CA GLU A 93 -7.40 -17.80 -6.72
C GLU A 93 -6.26 -18.18 -7.68
N ALA A 94 -6.42 -17.93 -8.96
CA ALA A 94 -5.39 -18.22 -9.98
C ALA A 94 -4.16 -17.31 -9.86
N VAL A 95 -4.34 -16.03 -9.52
CA VAL A 95 -3.25 -15.07 -9.28
C VAL A 95 -2.51 -15.40 -7.99
N GLY A 96 -3.23 -15.85 -6.95
CA GLY A 96 -2.67 -16.14 -5.64
C GLY A 96 -2.31 -14.90 -4.83
N ASP A 97 -1.31 -15.04 -3.95
CA ASP A 97 -0.86 -13.94 -3.08
C ASP A 97 -0.14 -12.87 -3.89
N VAL A 98 -0.54 -11.62 -3.70
CA VAL A 98 0.02 -10.45 -4.39
C VAL A 98 0.80 -9.60 -3.40
N ASN A 99 2.09 -9.45 -3.65
CA ASN A 99 2.94 -8.54 -2.89
C ASN A 99 2.80 -7.12 -3.45
N TYR A 100 2.65 -6.14 -2.55
CA TYR A 100 2.60 -4.74 -2.95
C TYR A 100 3.27 -3.86 -1.91
N ASP A 101 4.22 -3.05 -2.36
CA ASP A 101 5.01 -2.14 -1.53
C ASP A 101 4.61 -0.70 -1.86
N ILE A 102 4.39 0.12 -0.81
CA ILE A 102 4.10 1.55 -0.95
C ILE A 102 5.15 2.32 -0.18
N GLU A 103 6.02 3.00 -0.89
CA GLU A 103 6.99 3.91 -0.29
C GLU A 103 6.31 5.19 0.21
N TYR A 104 6.88 5.81 1.25
CA TYR A 104 6.37 7.07 1.75
C TYR A 104 7.47 7.98 2.29
N VAL A 105 7.20 9.29 2.24
CA VAL A 105 8.02 10.30 2.91
C VAL A 105 7.29 10.76 4.16
N PRO A 106 7.85 10.56 5.37
CA PRO A 106 7.22 10.96 6.63
C PRO A 106 7.36 12.46 6.88
N VAL A 107 6.32 13.04 7.48
CA VAL A 107 6.31 14.43 7.96
C VAL A 107 5.69 14.46 9.37
N LEU A 108 6.48 14.84 10.38
CA LEU A 108 5.97 14.97 11.75
C LEU A 108 5.06 16.20 11.84
N THR A 109 3.90 16.06 12.49
CA THR A 109 3.01 17.18 12.76
C THR A 109 3.63 18.17 13.75
N ALA A 110 3.20 19.42 13.71
CA ALA A 110 3.68 20.44 14.65
C ALA A 110 3.39 20.08 16.13
N ALA A 111 2.27 19.37 16.38
CA ALA A 111 1.90 18.85 17.70
C ALA A 111 2.73 17.64 18.13
N LYS A 112 3.47 17.01 17.20
CA LYS A 112 4.26 15.79 17.42
C LYS A 112 3.45 14.58 17.92
N ASP A 113 2.17 14.56 17.63
CA ASP A 113 1.20 13.51 17.98
C ASP A 113 0.96 12.51 16.84
N SER A 114 1.34 12.91 15.63
CA SER A 114 1.10 12.13 14.42
C SER A 114 2.23 12.29 13.41
N ILE A 115 2.43 11.26 12.60
CA ILE A 115 3.34 11.28 11.45
C ILE A 115 2.48 11.21 10.19
N MET A 116 2.49 12.29 9.41
CA MET A 116 1.86 12.30 8.10
C MET A 116 2.75 11.56 7.10
N MET A 117 2.13 10.91 6.12
CA MET A 117 2.82 10.12 5.12
C MET A 117 2.50 10.64 3.73
N ASN A 118 3.49 11.10 3.00
CA ASN A 118 3.34 11.37 1.57
C ASN A 118 3.62 10.06 0.84
N LEU A 119 2.57 9.38 0.42
CA LEU A 119 2.65 8.09 -0.25
C LEU A 119 3.15 8.23 -1.69
N ASN A 120 3.94 7.27 -2.13
CA ASN A 120 4.41 7.15 -3.51
C ASN A 120 4.12 5.72 -4.03
N PRO A 121 2.84 5.37 -4.27
CA PRO A 121 2.49 4.05 -4.78
C PRO A 121 2.94 3.89 -6.24
N GLU A 122 3.50 2.74 -6.56
CA GLU A 122 3.82 2.35 -7.93
C GLU A 122 2.65 1.58 -8.56
N PRO A 123 2.58 1.48 -9.90
CA PRO A 123 1.58 0.64 -10.56
C PRO A 123 1.67 -0.81 -10.11
N LEU A 124 0.52 -1.42 -9.79
CA LEU A 124 0.42 -2.82 -9.44
C LEU A 124 0.34 -3.66 -10.72
N LYS A 125 1.26 -4.62 -10.88
CA LYS A 125 1.27 -5.54 -12.02
C LYS A 125 0.82 -6.93 -11.60
N LEU A 126 -0.16 -7.46 -12.33
CA LEU A 126 -0.72 -8.79 -12.13
C LEU A 126 -0.55 -9.59 -13.43
N THR A 127 -0.21 -10.87 -13.31
CA THR A 127 -0.23 -11.80 -14.43
C THR A 127 -1.38 -12.78 -14.20
N VAL A 128 -2.40 -12.70 -15.04
CA VAL A 128 -3.56 -13.59 -15.00
C VAL A 128 -3.39 -14.68 -16.05
N THR A 129 -3.30 -15.92 -15.60
CA THR A 129 -3.28 -17.08 -16.53
C THR A 129 -4.71 -17.55 -16.75
N MET A 130 -5.20 -17.40 -17.97
CA MET A 130 -6.50 -17.90 -18.37
C MET A 130 -6.36 -19.33 -18.90
N PRO A 131 -7.23 -20.26 -18.45
CA PRO A 131 -7.22 -21.60 -19.01
C PRO A 131 -7.54 -21.56 -20.52
N ALA A 132 -7.03 -22.52 -21.26
CA ALA A 132 -7.31 -22.63 -22.67
C ALA A 132 -8.83 -22.80 -22.92
N GLU A 133 -9.37 -22.08 -23.89
CA GLU A 133 -10.80 -22.16 -24.26
C GLU A 133 -11.19 -23.52 -24.89
N THR A 134 -10.19 -24.29 -25.32
CA THR A 134 -10.40 -25.62 -25.96
C THR A 134 -9.51 -26.66 -25.31
N GLU A 135 -10.00 -27.91 -25.27
CA GLU A 135 -9.25 -29.07 -24.81
C GLU A 135 -7.99 -29.29 -25.68
N GLY A 136 -6.80 -29.12 -25.05
CA GLY A 136 -5.50 -29.18 -25.76
C GLY A 136 -4.97 -27.82 -26.25
N GLY A 137 -5.65 -26.72 -26.02
CA GLY A 137 -5.14 -25.36 -26.24
C GLY A 137 -4.06 -24.97 -25.26
N GLU A 138 -3.32 -23.92 -25.57
CA GLU A 138 -2.33 -23.33 -24.64
C GLU A 138 -3.02 -22.31 -23.71
N ALA A 139 -2.64 -22.33 -22.42
CA ALA A 139 -3.08 -21.31 -21.49
C ALA A 139 -2.52 -19.94 -21.91
N GLN A 140 -3.36 -18.92 -21.89
CA GLN A 140 -2.97 -17.55 -22.24
C GLN A 140 -2.71 -16.76 -20.97
N SER A 141 -1.57 -16.08 -20.93
CA SER A 141 -1.25 -15.13 -19.84
C SER A 141 -1.58 -13.72 -20.29
N LEU A 142 -2.37 -13.02 -19.47
CA LEU A 142 -2.69 -11.62 -19.65
C LEU A 142 -2.00 -10.81 -18.55
N VAL A 143 -1.19 -9.83 -18.94
CA VAL A 143 -0.65 -8.85 -17.99
C VAL A 143 -1.67 -7.75 -17.79
N VAL A 144 -1.98 -7.50 -16.54
CA VAL A 144 -2.88 -6.43 -16.07
C VAL A 144 -2.04 -5.47 -15.23
N GLU A 145 -1.95 -4.22 -15.67
CA GLU A 145 -1.29 -3.17 -14.91
C GLU A 145 -2.32 -2.19 -14.37
N VAL A 146 -2.41 -2.11 -13.05
CA VAL A 146 -3.32 -1.24 -12.32
C VAL A 146 -2.58 0.04 -11.95
N GLN A 147 -3.03 1.18 -12.46
CA GLN A 147 -2.47 2.48 -12.12
C GLN A 147 -3.00 2.92 -10.76
N VAL A 148 -2.06 3.15 -9.83
CA VAL A 148 -2.36 3.53 -8.44
C VAL A 148 -1.78 4.90 -8.17
N ALA A 149 -2.51 5.72 -7.43
CA ALA A 149 -2.09 7.03 -6.97
C ALA A 149 -2.33 7.17 -5.45
N ALA A 150 -1.66 8.10 -4.81
CA ALA A 150 -2.01 8.49 -3.45
C ALA A 150 -3.40 9.12 -3.45
N GLY A 151 -4.25 8.73 -2.50
CA GLY A 151 -5.58 9.30 -2.37
C GLY A 151 -5.56 10.76 -1.91
N GLU A 152 -6.65 11.50 -2.16
CA GLU A 152 -6.76 12.91 -1.80
C GLU A 152 -6.70 13.15 -0.29
N LYS A 153 -7.19 12.20 0.52
CA LYS A 153 -7.14 12.28 1.98
C LYS A 153 -5.74 11.96 2.46
N LYS A 154 -5.28 12.73 3.47
CA LYS A 154 -3.93 12.58 4.01
C LYS A 154 -3.75 11.24 4.71
N ALA A 155 -2.68 10.55 4.36
CA ALA A 155 -2.20 9.39 5.09
C ALA A 155 -1.54 9.80 6.41
N GLY A 156 -1.73 9.03 7.47
CA GLY A 156 -1.13 9.35 8.76
C GLY A 156 -1.08 8.18 9.74
N TYR A 157 -0.14 8.27 10.65
CA TYR A 157 0.04 7.38 11.79
C TYR A 157 -0.13 8.17 13.09
N ALA A 158 -1.05 7.75 13.93
CA ALA A 158 -1.27 8.34 15.25
C ALA A 158 -0.34 7.68 16.27
N ILE A 159 0.57 8.45 16.87
CA ILE A 159 1.63 7.93 17.76
C ILE A 159 1.05 7.34 19.04
N GLU A 160 -0.01 7.93 19.57
CA GLU A 160 -0.62 7.53 20.85
C GLU A 160 -1.14 6.09 20.82
N ASN A 161 -1.88 5.74 19.79
CA ASN A 161 -2.58 4.45 19.70
C ASN A 161 -2.03 3.49 18.64
N GLY A 162 -1.06 3.93 17.81
CA GLY A 162 -0.48 3.11 16.75
C GLY A 162 -1.43 2.87 15.56
N ASN A 163 -2.43 3.74 15.40
CA ASN A 163 -3.37 3.63 14.29
C ASN A 163 -2.77 4.25 13.02
N LEU A 164 -2.82 3.49 11.94
CA LEU A 164 -2.38 3.86 10.60
C LEU A 164 -3.58 3.97 9.68
N LYS A 165 -3.78 5.13 9.06
CA LYS A 165 -4.84 5.36 8.06
C LYS A 165 -4.26 5.94 6.80
N PHE A 166 -4.68 5.39 5.67
CA PHE A 166 -4.31 5.95 4.37
C PHE A 166 -5.29 5.55 3.27
N TYR A 167 -5.17 6.27 2.16
CA TYR A 167 -6.02 6.09 0.98
C TYR A 167 -5.13 5.96 -0.24
N ILE A 168 -5.47 5.05 -1.13
CA ILE A 168 -4.91 4.95 -2.47
C ILE A 168 -6.03 4.87 -3.48
N ASP A 169 -5.83 5.51 -4.62
CA ASP A 169 -6.81 5.55 -5.69
C ASP A 169 -6.35 4.69 -6.86
N VAL A 170 -7.19 3.74 -7.24
CA VAL A 170 -7.04 2.98 -8.48
C VAL A 170 -7.67 3.81 -9.59
N THR A 171 -6.84 4.34 -10.47
CA THR A 171 -7.28 5.34 -11.45
C THR A 171 -7.55 4.74 -12.83
N LYS A 172 -6.76 3.74 -13.24
CA LYS A 172 -6.84 3.09 -14.54
C LYS A 172 -6.37 1.66 -14.48
N VAL A 173 -6.85 0.86 -15.45
CA VAL A 173 -6.37 -0.49 -15.70
C VAL A 173 -5.88 -0.57 -17.14
N MET A 174 -4.67 -1.10 -17.32
CA MET A 174 -4.07 -1.36 -18.62
C MET A 174 -3.97 -2.86 -18.83
N LEU A 175 -4.32 -3.34 -20.01
CA LEU A 175 -4.22 -4.75 -20.41
C LEU A 175 -3.11 -4.91 -21.45
N GLY A 176 -2.33 -5.99 -21.34
CA GLY A 176 -1.22 -6.28 -22.23
C GLY A 176 0.09 -5.61 -21.85
N GLU A 177 1.12 -5.85 -22.65
CA GLU A 177 2.48 -5.32 -22.46
C GLU A 177 3.00 -4.64 -23.74
N GLY A 178 3.98 -3.75 -23.57
CA GLY A 178 4.69 -3.11 -24.66
C GLY A 178 3.78 -2.29 -25.57
N GLU A 179 3.87 -2.53 -26.88
CA GLU A 179 3.09 -1.82 -27.91
C GLU A 179 1.61 -2.26 -27.95
N ASP A 180 1.29 -3.46 -27.44
CA ASP A 180 -0.07 -4.00 -27.36
C ASP A 180 -0.83 -3.57 -26.10
N ARG A 181 -0.21 -2.74 -25.27
CA ARG A 181 -0.79 -2.23 -24.03
C ARG A 181 -1.96 -1.30 -24.32
N GLN A 182 -3.15 -1.64 -23.83
CA GLN A 182 -4.39 -0.89 -24.03
C GLN A 182 -5.08 -0.56 -22.71
N GLU A 183 -5.68 0.63 -22.64
CA GLU A 183 -6.52 1.02 -21.50
C GLU A 183 -7.84 0.25 -21.51
N PHE A 184 -8.19 -0.34 -20.37
CA PHE A 184 -9.48 -0.98 -20.18
C PHE A 184 -10.53 0.08 -19.82
N THR A 185 -11.26 0.57 -20.81
CA THR A 185 -12.24 1.66 -20.68
C THR A 185 -13.48 1.30 -19.85
N GLY A 186 -13.70 0.02 -19.55
CA GLY A 186 -14.80 -0.45 -18.69
C GLY A 186 -14.53 -0.35 -17.20
N PHE A 187 -13.30 0.02 -16.81
CA PHE A 187 -12.92 0.21 -15.42
C PHE A 187 -13.53 1.50 -14.84
N VAL A 188 -14.02 1.39 -13.62
CA VAL A 188 -14.51 2.55 -12.86
C VAL A 188 -13.51 2.85 -11.74
N PRO A 189 -12.92 4.06 -11.68
CA PRO A 189 -11.97 4.42 -10.65
C PRO A 189 -12.50 4.22 -9.25
N ALA A 190 -11.67 3.68 -8.36
CA ALA A 190 -12.04 3.34 -7.00
C ALA A 190 -10.99 3.83 -6.00
N SER A 191 -11.44 4.25 -4.83
CA SER A 191 -10.58 4.56 -3.69
C SER A 191 -10.57 3.41 -2.70
N LEU A 192 -9.38 3.03 -2.25
CA LEU A 192 -9.16 2.01 -1.23
C LEU A 192 -8.72 2.71 0.05
N HIS A 193 -9.49 2.53 1.11
CA HIS A 193 -9.19 3.07 2.44
C HIS A 193 -8.69 1.97 3.36
N PHE A 194 -7.54 2.20 3.96
CA PHE A 194 -6.93 1.32 4.94
C PHE A 194 -7.01 1.96 6.32
N ASP A 195 -7.57 1.21 7.29
CA ASP A 195 -7.61 1.56 8.72
C ASP A 195 -7.02 0.39 9.50
N MET A 196 -5.80 0.55 9.99
CA MET A 196 -4.99 -0.51 10.55
C MET A 196 -4.42 -0.11 11.90
N ASN A 197 -4.17 -1.10 12.75
CA ASN A 197 -3.53 -0.88 14.04
C ASN A 197 -2.25 -1.69 14.14
N GLN A 198 -1.23 -1.07 14.72
CA GLN A 198 0.05 -1.73 14.99
C GLN A 198 -0.12 -2.88 15.98
N CYS A 199 0.39 -4.04 15.62
CA CYS A 199 0.45 -5.21 16.49
C CYS A 199 1.54 -4.99 17.54
N ARG A 200 1.24 -4.28 18.64
CA ARG A 200 2.19 -4.07 19.73
C ARG A 200 2.37 -5.38 20.50
N ILE A 201 3.62 -5.81 20.64
CA ILE A 201 3.95 -6.93 21.53
C ILE A 201 3.75 -6.42 22.95
N SER A 202 2.72 -6.92 23.65
CA SER A 202 2.57 -6.68 25.08
C SER A 202 3.71 -7.41 25.80
N HIS A 203 4.75 -6.69 26.20
CA HIS A 203 5.71 -7.23 27.16
C HIS A 203 5.02 -7.26 28.53
N ASN A 204 4.53 -8.43 28.93
CA ASN A 204 4.14 -8.74 30.32
C ASN A 204 5.38 -9.01 31.15
#